data_ee17b92e47b3c14096735b6682a245b5
#
_entry.id   ee17b92e47b3c14096735b6682a245b5
#
_cell.length_a   1.000
_cell.length_b   1.000
_cell.length_c   1.000
_cell.angle_alpha   90.00
_cell.angle_beta   90.00
_cell.angle_gamma   90.00
#
_symmetry.space_group_name_H-M   'P 1'
#
loop_
_entity.id
_entity.type
_entity.pdbx_description
1 polymer ?
#
loop_
_entity_poly.entity_id
_entity_poly.type
_entity_poly.pdbx_seq_one_letter_code
_entity_poly.pdbx_strand_id
1 'polypeptide(L)'
;MDAVASKRGKQTVRDMILSTLVIAACAGVIYLFIPKDEHADPIKAVDFTVELATVRTAAPYPVAAPEGLPKEWKATSVRYDDVAGDAWHLGFLDADRRYVAVEQSTTAAGTYVPEVSRKAKDTGRTETVAGREWQVWEGAKYDALVLPGEGHTTVVTGSAPKESLVEMAAALKTTPPASPAS
;
A
#
# COMPACT_ATOMS: atom_id res chain seq x y z
N MET A 1 -32.30 -56.59 30.74
CA MET A 1 -32.61 -55.74 29.57
C MET A 1 -31.48 -54.78 29.19
N ASP A 2 -30.21 -55.10 29.48
CA ASP A 2 -29.08 -54.13 29.38
C ASP A 2 -28.08 -54.37 28.21
N ALA A 3 -28.38 -55.30 27.32
CA ALA A 3 -27.42 -55.62 26.22
C ALA A 3 -27.59 -54.84 24.91
N VAL A 4 -28.70 -54.09 24.76
CA VAL A 4 -29.00 -53.37 23.51
C VAL A 4 -28.46 -51.95 23.50
N ALA A 5 -28.32 -51.30 24.64
CA ALA A 5 -27.80 -49.93 24.75
C ALA A 5 -26.31 -49.81 24.44
N SER A 6 -25.53 -50.83 24.83
CA SER A 6 -24.04 -50.83 24.63
C SER A 6 -23.59 -50.98 23.16
N LYS A 7 -24.37 -51.67 22.31
CA LYS A 7 -24.06 -51.85 20.91
C LYS A 7 -24.30 -50.56 20.09
N ARG A 8 -25.29 -49.78 20.38
CA ARG A 8 -25.58 -48.51 19.66
C ARG A 8 -24.52 -47.44 19.92
N GLY A 9 -24.05 -47.30 21.16
CA GLY A 9 -23.00 -46.33 21.48
C GLY A 9 -21.67 -46.59 20.77
N LYS A 10 -21.23 -47.85 20.68
CA LYS A 10 -20.00 -48.22 20.00
C LYS A 10 -20.07 -48.04 18.47
N GLN A 11 -21.25 -48.21 17.87
CA GLN A 11 -21.48 -47.98 16.44
C GLN A 11 -21.41 -46.50 16.11
N THR A 12 -22.00 -45.65 16.91
CA THR A 12 -21.99 -44.18 16.74
C THR A 12 -20.55 -43.61 16.85
N VAL A 13 -19.77 -44.08 17.83
CA VAL A 13 -18.38 -43.63 17.99
C VAL A 13 -17.50 -44.08 16.81
N ARG A 14 -17.71 -45.32 16.34
CA ARG A 14 -16.99 -45.83 15.17
C ARG A 14 -17.31 -45.01 13.91
N ASP A 15 -18.57 -44.69 13.69
CA ASP A 15 -19.03 -43.92 12.52
C ASP A 15 -18.52 -42.47 12.60
N MET A 16 -18.44 -41.87 13.78
CA MET A 16 -17.85 -40.57 14.01
C MET A 16 -16.35 -40.56 13.71
N ILE A 17 -15.61 -41.57 14.15
CA ILE A 17 -14.18 -41.71 13.87
C ILE A 17 -13.95 -41.91 12.37
N LEU A 18 -14.78 -42.74 11.72
CA LEU A 18 -14.66 -42.98 10.28
C LEU A 18 -14.93 -41.73 9.44
N SER A 19 -15.96 -40.95 9.79
CA SER A 19 -16.25 -39.68 9.11
C SER A 19 -15.13 -38.67 9.31
N THR A 20 -14.56 -38.58 10.52
CA THR A 20 -13.43 -37.69 10.78
C THR A 20 -12.18 -38.09 9.98
N LEU A 21 -11.91 -39.39 9.85
CA LEU A 21 -10.79 -39.89 9.04
C LEU A 21 -10.99 -39.58 7.54
N VAL A 22 -12.20 -39.71 7.03
CA VAL A 22 -12.51 -39.36 5.64
C VAL A 22 -12.31 -37.88 5.39
N ILE A 23 -12.80 -37.02 6.29
CA ILE A 23 -12.61 -35.58 6.20
C ILE A 23 -11.10 -35.22 6.25
N ALA A 24 -10.37 -35.83 7.19
CA ALA A 24 -8.92 -35.60 7.30
C ALA A 24 -8.17 -36.09 6.05
N ALA A 25 -8.56 -37.21 5.46
CA ALA A 25 -7.98 -37.71 4.22
C ALA A 25 -8.27 -36.77 3.04
N CYS A 26 -9.52 -36.30 2.90
CA CYS A 26 -9.89 -35.33 1.88
C CYS A 26 -9.13 -34.01 2.05
N ALA A 27 -9.03 -33.50 3.28
CA ALA A 27 -8.25 -32.29 3.57
C ALA A 27 -6.76 -32.48 3.25
N GLY A 28 -6.20 -33.66 3.57
CA GLY A 28 -4.82 -34.01 3.22
C GLY A 28 -4.58 -34.06 1.72
N VAL A 29 -5.51 -34.65 0.97
CA VAL A 29 -5.45 -34.67 -0.50
C VAL A 29 -5.52 -33.24 -1.06
N ILE A 30 -6.47 -32.43 -0.60
CA ILE A 30 -6.57 -31.02 -1.02
C ILE A 30 -5.27 -30.28 -0.71
N TYR A 31 -4.72 -30.47 0.48
CA TYR A 31 -3.46 -29.82 0.89
C TYR A 31 -2.27 -30.20 -0.01
N LEU A 32 -2.21 -31.44 -0.48
CA LEU A 32 -1.15 -31.90 -1.40
C LEU A 32 -1.31 -31.33 -2.82
N PHE A 33 -2.55 -31.02 -3.23
CA PHE A 33 -2.84 -30.46 -4.55
C PHE A 33 -2.96 -28.93 -4.55
N ILE A 34 -2.88 -28.26 -3.40
CA ILE A 34 -2.73 -26.80 -3.38
C ILE A 34 -1.35 -26.46 -3.96
N PRO A 35 -1.26 -25.76 -5.10
CA PRO A 35 0.01 -25.31 -5.64
C PRO A 35 0.67 -24.42 -4.60
N LYS A 36 1.76 -24.87 -4.03
CA LYS A 36 2.65 -24.03 -3.21
C LYS A 36 3.61 -23.34 -4.16
N ASP A 37 3.15 -22.30 -4.80
CA ASP A 37 4.04 -21.37 -5.50
C ASP A 37 4.87 -20.62 -4.47
N GLU A 38 5.90 -21.26 -3.93
CA GLU A 38 6.86 -20.65 -2.98
C GLU A 38 7.62 -19.47 -3.62
N HIS A 39 7.50 -19.32 -4.95
CA HIS A 39 8.12 -18.24 -5.73
C HIS A 39 7.08 -17.30 -6.37
N ALA A 40 5.80 -17.57 -6.22
CA ALA A 40 4.79 -16.61 -6.63
C ALA A 40 4.84 -15.44 -5.66
N ASP A 41 5.35 -14.31 -6.13
CA ASP A 41 5.23 -13.06 -5.40
C ASP A 41 3.72 -12.73 -5.29
N PRO A 42 3.10 -12.86 -4.11
CA PRO A 42 1.66 -12.70 -3.95
C PRO A 42 1.21 -11.26 -4.25
N ILE A 43 2.17 -10.34 -4.42
CA ILE A 43 1.92 -8.93 -4.69
C ILE A 43 2.26 -8.66 -6.15
N LYS A 44 1.23 -8.70 -6.99
CA LYS A 44 1.36 -8.31 -8.38
C LYS A 44 1.60 -6.80 -8.45
N ALA A 45 2.74 -6.40 -9.02
CA ALA A 45 3.01 -4.99 -9.26
C ALA A 45 1.96 -4.39 -10.20
N VAL A 46 1.47 -3.20 -9.86
CA VAL A 46 0.57 -2.41 -10.70
C VAL A 46 1.42 -1.60 -11.67
N ASP A 47 1.07 -1.64 -12.96
CA ASP A 47 1.60 -0.69 -13.93
C ASP A 47 0.78 0.61 -13.83
N PHE A 48 1.44 1.70 -13.48
CA PHE A 48 0.82 3.02 -13.32
C PHE A 48 1.15 3.99 -14.46
N THR A 49 1.76 3.50 -15.54
CA THR A 49 2.25 4.34 -16.64
C THR A 49 1.14 5.10 -17.33
N VAL A 50 0.00 4.43 -17.57
CA VAL A 50 -1.17 5.03 -18.25
C VAL A 50 -1.84 6.07 -17.35
N GLU A 51 -2.07 5.72 -16.09
CA GLU A 51 -2.66 6.62 -15.09
C GLU A 51 -1.78 7.86 -14.89
N LEU A 52 -0.47 7.67 -14.77
CA LEU A 52 0.48 8.77 -14.64
C LEU A 52 0.46 9.71 -15.85
N ALA A 53 0.39 9.17 -17.07
CA ALA A 53 0.26 9.99 -18.28
C ALA A 53 -1.04 10.79 -18.28
N THR A 54 -2.14 10.18 -17.86
CA THR A 54 -3.45 10.84 -17.76
C THR A 54 -3.42 11.98 -16.73
N VAL A 55 -2.90 11.70 -15.53
CA VAL A 55 -2.86 12.69 -14.43
C VAL A 55 -1.94 13.86 -14.77
N ARG A 56 -0.84 13.64 -15.46
CA ARG A 56 0.06 14.71 -15.94
C ARG A 56 -0.64 15.74 -16.85
N THR A 57 -1.73 15.35 -17.49
CA THR A 57 -2.53 16.28 -18.31
C THR A 57 -3.73 16.87 -17.57
N ALA A 58 -4.22 16.20 -16.55
CA ALA A 58 -5.43 16.59 -15.82
C ALA A 58 -5.14 17.44 -14.57
N ALA A 59 -4.07 17.12 -13.84
CA ALA A 59 -3.76 17.79 -12.58
C ALA A 59 -3.28 19.24 -12.79
N PRO A 60 -3.72 20.18 -11.94
CA PRO A 60 -3.33 21.59 -12.03
C PRO A 60 -1.93 21.88 -11.44
N TYR A 61 -1.18 20.85 -11.05
CA TYR A 61 0.14 20.95 -10.43
C TYR A 61 1.13 19.96 -11.07
N PRO A 62 2.45 20.16 -10.87
CA PRO A 62 3.47 19.20 -11.33
C PRO A 62 3.32 17.84 -10.64
N VAL A 63 2.97 16.81 -11.41
CA VAL A 63 2.74 15.47 -10.88
C VAL A 63 4.05 14.78 -10.54
N ALA A 64 4.18 14.31 -9.31
CA ALA A 64 5.33 13.59 -8.80
C ALA A 64 5.15 12.07 -8.97
N ALA A 65 6.19 11.42 -9.50
CA ALA A 65 6.31 9.97 -9.53
C ALA A 65 7.77 9.56 -9.31
N PRO A 66 8.04 8.41 -8.69
CA PRO A 66 9.41 7.96 -8.48
C PRO A 66 10.05 7.43 -9.77
N GLU A 67 11.33 7.72 -9.93
CA GLU A 67 12.16 7.17 -11.00
C GLU A 67 13.43 6.56 -10.39
N GLY A 68 13.84 5.38 -10.90
CA GLY A 68 15.07 4.73 -10.49
C GLY A 68 15.04 4.06 -9.13
N LEU A 69 13.87 3.74 -8.59
CA LEU A 69 13.75 2.90 -7.39
C LEU A 69 14.34 1.50 -7.65
N PRO A 70 14.89 0.84 -6.62
CA PRO A 70 15.31 -0.56 -6.69
C PRO A 70 14.19 -1.48 -7.17
N LYS A 71 14.55 -2.59 -7.83
CA LYS A 71 13.58 -3.56 -8.41
C LYS A 71 12.70 -4.25 -7.37
N GLU A 72 13.13 -4.26 -6.13
CA GLU A 72 12.42 -4.80 -4.97
C GLU A 72 11.20 -3.96 -4.60
N TRP A 73 11.21 -2.67 -4.96
CA TRP A 73 10.06 -1.80 -4.78
C TRP A 73 8.95 -2.16 -5.75
N LYS A 74 7.73 -2.26 -5.26
CA LYS A 74 6.56 -2.65 -6.05
C LYS A 74 5.44 -1.66 -5.90
N ALA A 75 5.00 -1.08 -7.01
CA ALA A 75 3.77 -0.32 -7.03
C ALA A 75 2.58 -1.25 -6.75
N THR A 76 1.70 -0.85 -5.85
CA THR A 76 0.55 -1.67 -5.40
C THR A 76 -0.79 -1.00 -5.63
N SER A 77 -0.81 0.31 -5.75
CA SER A 77 -2.03 1.08 -5.99
C SER A 77 -1.73 2.38 -6.72
N VAL A 78 -2.66 2.78 -7.56
CA VAL A 78 -2.64 4.07 -8.25
C VAL A 78 -4.06 4.62 -8.28
N ARG A 79 -4.23 5.91 -8.05
CA ARG A 79 -5.52 6.61 -8.13
C ARG A 79 -5.32 8.09 -8.34
N TYR A 80 -6.23 8.68 -9.12
CA TYR A 80 -6.43 10.11 -9.21
C TYR A 80 -7.90 10.43 -8.97
N ASP A 81 -8.17 11.48 -8.19
CA ASP A 81 -9.51 11.92 -7.85
C ASP A 81 -9.60 13.44 -8.04
N ASP A 82 -10.20 13.87 -9.14
CA ASP A 82 -10.35 15.27 -9.54
C ASP A 82 -11.41 16.02 -8.69
N VAL A 83 -12.30 15.30 -8.04
CA VAL A 83 -13.34 15.88 -7.16
C VAL A 83 -12.81 16.14 -5.76
N ALA A 84 -11.92 15.29 -5.27
CA ALA A 84 -11.34 15.38 -3.91
C ALA A 84 -10.06 16.21 -3.86
N GLY A 85 -10.05 17.41 -4.45
CA GLY A 85 -8.89 18.32 -4.42
C GLY A 85 -7.76 17.86 -5.32
N ASP A 86 -8.09 17.33 -6.49
CA ASP A 86 -7.12 16.82 -7.46
C ASP A 86 -6.12 15.84 -6.81
N ALA A 87 -6.63 14.89 -6.03
CA ALA A 87 -5.80 14.01 -5.21
C ALA A 87 -5.13 12.92 -6.06
N TRP A 88 -3.80 12.95 -6.13
CA TRP A 88 -2.96 11.91 -6.71
C TRP A 88 -2.43 10.99 -5.63
N HIS A 89 -2.60 9.69 -5.83
CA HIS A 89 -2.12 8.63 -4.95
C HIS A 89 -1.35 7.57 -5.73
N LEU A 90 -0.16 7.23 -5.23
CA LEU A 90 0.66 6.18 -5.78
C LEU A 90 1.31 5.38 -4.63
N GLY A 91 0.79 4.17 -4.36
CA GLY A 91 1.24 3.32 -3.26
C GLY A 91 2.26 2.28 -3.70
N PHE A 92 3.25 2.04 -2.83
CA PHE A 92 4.33 1.07 -3.01
C PHE A 92 4.51 0.19 -1.79
N LEU A 93 5.19 -0.92 -1.99
CA LEU A 93 5.89 -1.66 -0.95
C LEU A 93 7.39 -1.56 -1.19
N ASP A 94 8.14 -1.30 -0.12
CA ASP A 94 9.61 -1.35 -0.14
C ASP A 94 10.15 -2.79 -0.18
N ALA A 95 11.46 -2.96 -0.15
CA ALA A 95 12.13 -4.26 -0.16
C ALA A 95 11.71 -5.18 1.00
N ASP A 96 11.34 -4.60 2.15
CA ASP A 96 10.87 -5.31 3.34
C ASP A 96 9.34 -5.46 3.40
N ARG A 97 8.64 -5.16 2.29
CA ARG A 97 7.17 -5.19 2.16
C ARG A 97 6.45 -4.22 3.09
N ARG A 98 7.07 -3.10 3.43
CA ARG A 98 6.45 -2.02 4.21
C ARG A 98 5.88 -0.97 3.26
N TYR A 99 4.76 -0.42 3.64
CA TYR A 99 4.01 0.50 2.79
C TYR A 99 4.62 1.90 2.76
N VAL A 100 4.75 2.45 1.55
CA VAL A 100 5.10 3.84 1.25
C VAL A 100 4.17 4.35 0.17
N ALA A 101 3.63 5.56 0.36
CA ALA A 101 2.81 6.22 -0.64
C ALA A 101 3.35 7.61 -0.99
N VAL A 102 3.18 7.98 -2.23
CA VAL A 102 3.29 9.35 -2.74
C VAL A 102 1.87 9.89 -2.87
N GLU A 103 1.62 11.01 -2.23
CA GLU A 103 0.33 11.67 -2.19
C GLU A 103 0.50 13.13 -2.62
N GLN A 104 -0.37 13.64 -3.48
CA GLN A 104 -0.41 15.06 -3.81
C GLN A 104 -1.85 15.55 -3.84
N SER A 105 -2.09 16.80 -3.45
CA SER A 105 -3.42 17.41 -3.55
C SER A 105 -3.34 18.92 -3.50
N THR A 106 -4.35 19.60 -4.04
CA THR A 106 -4.60 21.03 -3.87
C THR A 106 -5.24 21.36 -2.52
N THR A 107 -5.69 20.35 -1.78
CA THR A 107 -6.23 20.53 -0.42
C THR A 107 -5.16 21.07 0.52
N ALA A 108 -5.54 22.00 1.40
CA ALA A 108 -4.62 22.59 2.36
C ALA A 108 -3.89 21.54 3.20
N ALA A 109 -2.56 21.67 3.34
CA ALA A 109 -1.69 20.69 3.99
C ALA A 109 -2.16 20.30 5.40
N GLY A 110 -2.65 21.27 6.21
CA GLY A 110 -3.15 21.02 7.56
C GLY A 110 -4.35 20.06 7.64
N THR A 111 -5.10 19.91 6.56
CA THR A 111 -6.20 18.94 6.44
C THR A 111 -5.73 17.66 5.76
N TYR A 112 -5.05 17.80 4.64
CA TYR A 112 -4.67 16.67 3.77
C TYR A 112 -3.64 15.75 4.42
N VAL A 113 -2.57 16.30 5.01
CA VAL A 113 -1.49 15.49 5.58
C VAL A 113 -1.98 14.57 6.70
N PRO A 114 -2.77 15.03 7.70
CA PRO A 114 -3.33 14.13 8.71
C PRO A 114 -4.25 13.04 8.15
N GLU A 115 -4.94 13.32 7.06
CA GLU A 115 -5.82 12.36 6.39
C GLU A 115 -5.02 11.20 5.79
N VAL A 116 -4.04 11.50 4.91
CA VAL A 116 -3.26 10.49 4.19
C VAL A 116 -2.23 9.79 5.09
N SER A 117 -1.71 10.47 6.12
CA SER A 117 -0.72 9.94 7.07
C SER A 117 -1.34 9.27 8.31
N ARG A 118 -2.66 9.07 8.34
CA ARG A 118 -3.34 8.50 9.50
C ARG A 118 -3.06 9.25 10.81
N LYS A 119 -3.19 10.59 10.76
CA LYS A 119 -3.08 11.52 11.88
C LYS A 119 -1.64 11.81 12.34
N ALA A 120 -0.64 11.75 11.47
CA ALA A 120 0.66 12.32 11.78
C ALA A 120 0.55 13.82 12.08
N LYS A 121 1.46 14.31 12.90
CA LYS A 121 1.52 15.70 13.33
C LYS A 121 2.84 16.32 12.92
N ASP A 122 2.80 17.59 12.55
CA ASP A 122 3.99 18.37 12.29
C ASP A 122 4.88 18.42 13.54
N THR A 123 6.15 18.10 13.37
CA THR A 123 7.15 18.14 14.44
C THR A 123 7.88 19.48 14.51
N GLY A 124 7.64 20.37 13.54
CA GLY A 124 8.40 21.61 13.35
C GLY A 124 9.85 21.39 12.86
N ARG A 125 10.23 20.14 12.54
CA ARG A 125 11.56 19.79 12.01
C ARG A 125 11.51 19.70 10.50
N THR A 126 12.64 19.99 9.88
CA THR A 126 12.83 19.81 8.44
C THR A 126 13.98 18.85 8.15
N GLU A 127 13.99 18.29 6.95
CA GLU A 127 15.03 17.42 6.44
C GLU A 127 15.29 17.72 4.96
N THR A 128 16.55 17.84 4.60
CA THR A 128 16.95 18.07 3.20
C THR A 128 17.08 16.74 2.47
N VAL A 129 16.21 16.48 1.50
CA VAL A 129 16.26 15.29 0.66
C VAL A 129 16.37 15.70 -0.80
N ALA A 130 17.41 15.23 -1.49
CA ALA A 130 17.71 15.57 -2.88
C ALA A 130 17.68 17.09 -3.18
N GLY A 131 18.20 17.90 -2.25
CA GLY A 131 18.28 19.37 -2.38
C GLY A 131 16.96 20.11 -2.12
N ARG A 132 15.91 19.41 -1.68
CA ARG A 132 14.62 20.00 -1.28
C ARG A 132 14.43 19.89 0.22
N GLU A 133 13.82 20.88 0.85
CA GLU A 133 13.55 20.91 2.28
C GLU A 133 12.16 20.35 2.56
N TRP A 134 12.10 19.22 3.25
CA TRP A 134 10.87 18.51 3.60
C TRP A 134 10.55 18.73 5.08
N GLN A 135 9.30 19.01 5.39
CA GLN A 135 8.80 19.01 6.76
C GLN A 135 8.64 17.57 7.24
N VAL A 136 9.04 17.32 8.50
CA VAL A 136 8.93 15.98 9.12
C VAL A 136 7.69 15.92 9.98
N TRP A 137 6.80 15.00 9.66
CA TRP A 137 5.59 14.71 10.42
C TRP A 137 5.66 13.31 11.02
N GLU A 138 5.26 13.15 12.27
CA GLU A 138 5.32 11.87 12.99
C GLU A 138 3.94 11.44 13.46
N GLY A 139 3.65 10.15 13.33
CA GLY A 139 2.38 9.55 13.74
C GLY A 139 2.51 8.18 14.35
N ALA A 140 1.48 7.72 15.05
CA ALA A 140 1.48 6.40 15.70
C ALA A 140 1.49 5.23 14.70
N LYS A 141 1.09 5.47 13.46
CA LYS A 141 1.00 4.44 12.41
C LYS A 141 1.86 4.76 11.21
N TYR A 142 1.84 5.99 10.75
CA TYR A 142 2.55 6.47 9.58
C TYR A 142 3.30 7.74 9.92
N ASP A 143 4.54 7.81 9.51
CA ASP A 143 5.30 9.05 9.42
C ASP A 143 5.12 9.67 8.04
N ALA A 144 5.45 10.94 7.91
CA ALA A 144 5.40 11.62 6.62
C ALA A 144 6.52 12.64 6.44
N LEU A 145 6.97 12.75 5.19
CA LEU A 145 7.76 13.85 4.67
C LEU A 145 6.83 14.69 3.81
N VAL A 146 6.75 15.99 4.10
CA VAL A 146 5.82 16.91 3.45
C VAL A 146 6.60 18.00 2.74
N LEU A 147 6.35 18.16 1.46
CA LEU A 147 6.93 19.20 0.62
C LEU A 147 5.82 20.16 0.16
N PRO A 148 5.73 21.36 0.73
CA PRO A 148 4.82 22.38 0.23
C PRO A 148 5.21 22.84 -1.18
N GLY A 149 4.25 22.96 -2.08
CA GLY A 149 4.38 23.52 -3.42
C GLY A 149 3.44 24.70 -3.63
N GLU A 150 3.55 25.35 -4.77
CA GLU A 150 2.62 26.40 -5.17
C GLU A 150 1.25 25.81 -5.49
N GLY A 151 0.25 26.08 -4.65
CA GLY A 151 -1.12 25.61 -4.81
C GLY A 151 -1.34 24.11 -4.60
N HIS A 152 -0.33 23.37 -4.13
CA HIS A 152 -0.46 21.94 -3.83
C HIS A 152 0.52 21.49 -2.75
N THR A 153 0.28 20.29 -2.21
CA THR A 153 1.17 19.66 -1.22
C THR A 153 1.57 18.29 -1.75
N THR A 154 2.87 17.96 -1.67
CA THR A 154 3.39 16.61 -1.92
C THR A 154 3.74 15.95 -0.59
N VAL A 155 3.29 14.72 -0.38
CA VAL A 155 3.51 13.94 0.84
C VAL A 155 4.08 12.59 0.47
N VAL A 156 5.15 12.18 1.16
CA VAL A 156 5.62 10.80 1.17
C VAL A 156 5.32 10.23 2.54
N THR A 157 4.47 9.22 2.64
CA THR A 157 3.97 8.70 3.92
C THR A 157 3.86 7.17 3.89
N GLY A 158 3.88 6.54 5.05
CA GLY A 158 3.69 5.09 5.13
C GLY A 158 4.04 4.50 6.48
N SER A 159 3.95 3.16 6.53
CA SER A 159 4.39 2.36 7.69
C SER A 159 5.87 1.97 7.62
N ALA A 160 6.53 2.27 6.51
CA ALA A 160 7.95 2.05 6.34
C ALA A 160 8.76 3.01 7.24
N PRO A 161 9.99 2.63 7.63
CA PRO A 161 10.84 3.52 8.40
C PRO A 161 11.25 4.73 7.58
N LYS A 162 11.77 5.73 8.28
CA LYS A 162 12.14 7.02 7.72
C LYS A 162 13.08 6.92 6.53
N GLU A 163 14.00 5.97 6.57
CA GLU A 163 14.98 5.72 5.50
C GLU A 163 14.29 5.39 4.17
N SER A 164 13.24 4.56 4.19
CA SER A 164 12.46 4.24 2.99
C SER A 164 11.64 5.44 2.50
N LEU A 165 11.12 6.27 3.42
CA LEU A 165 10.44 7.52 3.05
C LEU A 165 11.41 8.50 2.38
N VAL A 166 12.64 8.61 2.90
CA VAL A 166 13.70 9.45 2.33
C VAL A 166 14.13 8.92 0.95
N GLU A 167 14.29 7.61 0.78
CA GLU A 167 14.60 6.98 -0.49
C GLU A 167 13.53 7.29 -1.54
N MET A 168 12.25 7.11 -1.18
CA MET A 168 11.13 7.49 -2.05
C MET A 168 11.15 8.97 -2.39
N ALA A 169 11.29 9.86 -1.41
CA ALA A 169 11.32 11.31 -1.62
C ALA A 169 12.48 11.75 -2.52
N ALA A 170 13.63 11.09 -2.42
CA ALA A 170 14.80 11.34 -3.27
C ALA A 170 14.58 10.89 -4.73
N ALA A 171 13.82 9.79 -4.91
CA ALA A 171 13.50 9.26 -6.24
C ALA A 171 12.44 10.07 -6.99
N LEU A 172 11.70 10.96 -6.30
CA LEU A 172 10.61 11.71 -6.93
C LEU A 172 11.12 12.69 -8.00
N LYS A 173 10.54 12.53 -9.19
CA LYS A 173 10.62 13.48 -10.30
C LYS A 173 9.26 14.10 -10.53
N THR A 174 9.26 15.39 -10.82
CA THR A 174 8.04 16.15 -11.14
C THR A 174 8.02 16.51 -12.60
N THR A 175 6.88 16.34 -13.25
CA THR A 175 6.65 16.82 -14.61
C THR A 175 5.66 17.97 -14.55
N PRO A 176 5.97 19.14 -15.12
CA PRO A 176 5.02 20.25 -15.20
C PRO A 176 3.71 19.82 -15.86
N PRO A 177 2.57 20.41 -15.49
CA PRO A 177 1.31 20.17 -16.18
C PRO A 177 1.47 20.51 -17.66
N ALA A 178 0.78 19.76 -18.52
CA ALA A 178 0.76 20.08 -19.94
C ALA A 178 0.15 21.49 -20.13
N SER A 179 0.88 22.38 -20.79
CA SER A 179 0.32 23.69 -21.14
C SER A 179 -0.98 23.49 -21.90
N PRO A 180 -2.07 24.20 -21.55
CA PRO A 180 -3.29 24.15 -22.34
C PRO A 180 -2.94 24.52 -23.79
N ALA A 181 -3.35 23.68 -24.73
CA ALA A 181 -3.17 23.95 -26.14
C ALA A 181 -3.86 25.28 -26.47
N SER A 182 -3.09 26.24 -26.96
CA SER A 182 -3.54 27.58 -27.36
C SER A 182 -4.44 27.48 -28.57
#